data_af7f90e83b07a1a0a32e45eab03351d3
#
_entry.id   af7f90e83b07a1a0a32e45eab03351d3
#
_cell.length_a   1.000
_cell.length_b   1.000
_cell.length_c   1.000
_cell.angle_alpha   90.00
_cell.angle_beta   90.00
_cell.angle_gamma   90.00
#
_symmetry.space_group_name_H-M   'P 1'
#
loop_
_entity.id
_entity.type
_entity.pdbx_description
1 polymer ?
#
loop_
_entity_poly.entity_id
_entity_poly.type
_entity_poly.pdbx_seq_one_letter_code
_entity_poly.pdbx_strand_id
1 'polypeptide(L)'
;ITIFGESAGAHNVLSLLVSSQARGLFHKAISMSGYTESISTNDAYKQETKSSTSNYSSWEVVNKIINNQSNENKKYSGKELRDILYNLSGKEFYQFYANRESFEELPLLTNDGLVIPQIGLKDALSKKEYLNVVPTIAGSTRDEVKIWLAFSEYFVTLDSSVSGYFFNLPKVILKDEDAFEAFNYYRSNAWKIRGVNEPLNSLAMAGNSHLFSYRFDWDDHRKFIVADFKKIFGAGHALEIPLLTGNADLVGGPPVSNFMYPKGFSHFYTSRNMMKFWTNFAKYGKPGYSTNNIEWELYNLDEKNSSSYIVLDKRKNLKMSSDNITLGKLTKELYIDERLSDIEKCVVLYQMLTYVGNDIYDEGINEYPGACDRNA
;
A
#
# COMPACT_ATOMS: atom_id res chain seq x y z
N ILE A 1 -1.87 -21.42 13.32
CA ILE A 1 -1.68 -20.85 11.97
C ILE A 1 -1.65 -19.34 12.11
N THR A 2 -0.69 -18.69 11.45
CA THR A 2 -0.60 -17.24 11.29
C THR A 2 -0.64 -16.95 9.80
N ILE A 3 -1.55 -16.08 9.38
CA ILE A 3 -1.56 -15.54 8.03
C ILE A 3 -0.81 -14.21 8.02
N PHE A 4 -0.06 -13.96 6.97
CA PHE A 4 0.60 -12.67 6.78
C PHE A 4 0.78 -12.36 5.30
N GLY A 5 0.87 -11.09 4.98
CA GLY A 5 1.07 -10.63 3.62
C GLY A 5 1.48 -9.16 3.60
N GLU A 6 2.06 -8.77 2.48
CA GLU A 6 2.50 -7.39 2.21
C GLU A 6 1.74 -6.85 1.01
N SER A 7 1.40 -5.56 1.02
CA SER A 7 0.72 -4.87 -0.09
C SER A 7 -0.63 -5.54 -0.42
N ALA A 8 -0.82 -6.04 -1.65
CA ALA A 8 -2.00 -6.82 -2.02
C ALA A 8 -2.19 -8.07 -1.14
N GLY A 9 -1.10 -8.70 -0.69
CA GLY A 9 -1.16 -9.80 0.28
C GLY A 9 -1.69 -9.35 1.64
N ALA A 10 -1.39 -8.15 2.10
CA ALA A 10 -1.92 -7.58 3.34
C ALA A 10 -3.41 -7.22 3.19
N HIS A 11 -3.81 -6.71 2.03
CA HIS A 11 -5.21 -6.50 1.65
C HIS A 11 -6.01 -7.82 1.75
N ASN A 12 -5.45 -8.91 1.23
CA ASN A 12 -6.04 -10.25 1.37
C ASN A 12 -6.11 -10.70 2.83
N VAL A 13 -5.11 -10.39 3.66
CA VAL A 13 -5.15 -10.69 5.10
C VAL A 13 -6.30 -9.97 5.78
N LEU A 14 -6.49 -8.67 5.52
CA LEU A 14 -7.61 -7.90 6.06
C LEU A 14 -8.97 -8.46 5.60
N SER A 15 -9.05 -8.90 4.34
CA SER A 15 -10.26 -9.52 3.78
C SER A 15 -10.60 -10.84 4.46
N LEU A 16 -9.58 -11.68 4.77
CA LEU A 16 -9.79 -12.92 5.49
C LEU A 16 -10.23 -12.69 6.95
N LEU A 17 -9.89 -11.55 7.56
CA LEU A 17 -10.40 -11.19 8.89
C LEU A 17 -11.92 -11.02 8.91
N VAL A 18 -12.54 -10.63 7.80
CA VAL A 18 -14.00 -10.43 7.70
C VAL A 18 -14.72 -11.55 6.96
N SER A 19 -13.99 -12.52 6.42
CA SER A 19 -14.57 -13.65 5.70
C SER A 19 -15.14 -14.71 6.64
N SER A 20 -16.43 -14.98 6.52
CA SER A 20 -17.07 -16.07 7.27
C SER A 20 -16.53 -17.45 6.90
N GLN A 21 -16.07 -17.62 5.65
CA GLN A 21 -15.49 -18.88 5.17
C GLN A 21 -14.09 -19.16 5.75
N ALA A 22 -13.40 -18.12 6.21
CA ALA A 22 -12.08 -18.25 6.82
C ALA A 22 -12.13 -18.44 8.36
N ARG A 23 -13.34 -18.46 8.95
CA ARG A 23 -13.52 -18.55 10.41
C ARG A 23 -12.93 -19.84 10.97
N GLY A 24 -12.02 -19.68 11.93
CA GLY A 24 -11.34 -20.82 12.59
C GLY A 24 -10.19 -21.43 11.79
N LEU A 25 -9.89 -20.97 10.58
CA LEU A 25 -8.79 -21.50 9.77
C LEU A 25 -7.43 -20.90 10.13
N PHE A 26 -7.40 -19.75 10.78
CA PHE A 26 -6.18 -19.10 11.27
C PHE A 26 -6.39 -18.54 12.68
N HIS A 27 -5.28 -18.23 13.35
CA HIS A 27 -5.27 -17.84 14.76
C HIS A 27 -4.62 -16.48 15.01
N LYS A 28 -3.92 -15.94 14.00
CA LYS A 28 -3.22 -14.65 14.05
C LYS A 28 -3.10 -14.08 12.65
N ALA A 29 -3.02 -12.76 12.54
CA ALA A 29 -2.92 -12.05 11.28
C ALA A 29 -1.83 -10.95 11.31
N ILE A 30 -1.10 -10.77 10.21
CA ILE A 30 -0.14 -9.68 10.03
C ILE A 30 -0.39 -9.02 8.68
N SER A 31 -0.79 -7.75 8.68
CA SER A 31 -1.00 -6.92 7.50
C SER A 31 0.16 -5.93 7.38
N MET A 32 0.99 -6.09 6.35
CA MET A 32 2.17 -5.27 6.09
C MET A 32 1.86 -4.35 4.91
N SER A 33 1.80 -3.04 5.14
CA SER A 33 1.45 -2.02 4.12
C SER A 33 0.14 -2.36 3.39
N GLY A 34 -0.88 -2.78 4.16
CA GLY A 34 -2.19 -3.15 3.63
C GLY A 34 -3.05 -1.94 3.26
N TYR A 35 -4.22 -2.25 2.72
CA TYR A 35 -5.25 -1.28 2.38
C TYR A 35 -6.65 -1.91 2.46
N THR A 36 -7.70 -1.07 2.40
CA THR A 36 -9.07 -1.50 2.71
C THR A 36 -10.05 -1.26 1.58
N GLU A 37 -9.57 -0.90 0.39
CA GLU A 37 -10.42 -0.67 -0.76
C GLU A 37 -11.20 -1.93 -1.12
N SER A 38 -12.50 -1.75 -1.37
CA SER A 38 -13.35 -2.79 -1.94
C SER A 38 -14.53 -2.14 -2.64
N ILE A 39 -15.02 -2.76 -3.72
CA ILE A 39 -16.11 -2.21 -4.54
C ILE A 39 -17.32 -3.13 -4.53
N SER A 40 -18.50 -2.56 -4.79
CA SER A 40 -19.70 -3.36 -4.89
C SER A 40 -19.64 -4.32 -6.09
N THR A 41 -20.30 -5.47 -5.97
CA THR A 41 -20.47 -6.40 -7.11
C THR A 41 -21.09 -5.70 -8.32
N ASN A 42 -22.00 -4.77 -8.06
CA ASN A 42 -22.67 -4.03 -9.10
C ASN A 42 -21.70 -3.14 -9.89
N ASP A 43 -20.79 -2.43 -9.21
CA ASP A 43 -19.80 -1.58 -9.85
C ASP A 43 -18.71 -2.43 -10.56
N ALA A 44 -18.34 -3.59 -9.99
CA ALA A 44 -17.43 -4.51 -10.63
C ALA A 44 -17.92 -5.09 -11.95
N TYR A 45 -19.26 -5.17 -12.16
CA TYR A 45 -19.87 -5.76 -13.36
C TYR A 45 -20.47 -4.75 -14.33
N LYS A 46 -20.74 -3.49 -13.94
CA LYS A 46 -21.44 -2.50 -14.77
C LYS A 46 -20.84 -2.29 -16.15
N GLN A 47 -21.74 -2.08 -17.13
CA GLN A 47 -21.40 -1.71 -18.51
C GLN A 47 -21.06 -0.21 -18.66
N GLU A 48 -21.60 0.66 -17.79
CA GLU A 48 -21.34 2.09 -17.77
C GLU A 48 -21.16 2.51 -16.31
N THR A 49 -19.98 2.92 -15.95
CA THR A 49 -19.71 3.57 -14.67
C THR A 49 -19.99 5.07 -14.80
N LYS A 50 -21.08 5.55 -14.22
CA LYS A 50 -21.27 6.99 -13.94
C LYS A 50 -20.50 7.42 -12.69
N SER A 51 -19.80 6.51 -12.06
CA SER A 51 -18.93 6.78 -10.92
C SER A 51 -17.67 7.46 -11.44
N SER A 52 -17.29 8.55 -10.81
CA SER A 52 -16.03 9.27 -11.03
C SER A 52 -14.79 8.45 -10.64
N THR A 53 -14.95 7.24 -10.14
CA THR A 53 -13.87 6.28 -9.93
C THR A 53 -13.60 5.57 -11.24
N SER A 54 -12.40 5.66 -11.75
CA SER A 54 -11.92 5.13 -13.01
C SER A 54 -11.80 3.59 -13.07
N ASN A 55 -12.52 2.88 -12.20
CA ASN A 55 -12.50 1.42 -12.16
C ASN A 55 -13.31 0.83 -13.31
N TYR A 56 -12.62 0.26 -14.28
CA TYR A 56 -13.27 -0.44 -15.38
C TYR A 56 -13.97 -1.71 -14.87
N SER A 57 -15.27 -1.78 -15.11
CA SER A 57 -16.05 -2.97 -14.83
C SER A 57 -15.65 -4.12 -15.77
N SER A 58 -15.96 -5.33 -15.38
CA SER A 58 -15.72 -6.52 -16.22
C SER A 58 -16.38 -6.39 -17.59
N TRP A 59 -17.55 -5.76 -17.66
CA TRP A 59 -18.27 -5.56 -18.94
C TRP A 59 -17.61 -4.52 -19.85
N GLU A 60 -16.99 -3.49 -19.33
CA GLU A 60 -16.21 -2.56 -20.16
C GLU A 60 -15.03 -3.25 -20.82
N VAL A 61 -14.34 -4.12 -20.08
CA VAL A 61 -13.24 -4.92 -20.64
C VAL A 61 -13.77 -5.89 -21.70
N VAL A 62 -14.88 -6.59 -21.44
CA VAL A 62 -15.53 -7.49 -22.42
C VAL A 62 -15.93 -6.71 -23.67
N ASN A 63 -16.52 -5.53 -23.54
CA ASN A 63 -16.91 -4.71 -24.70
C ASN A 63 -15.67 -4.26 -25.52
N LYS A 64 -14.59 -3.87 -24.87
CA LYS A 64 -13.31 -3.56 -25.59
C LYS A 64 -12.80 -4.76 -26.37
N ILE A 65 -12.83 -5.97 -25.79
CA ILE A 65 -12.43 -7.20 -26.45
C ILE A 65 -13.31 -7.48 -27.69
N ILE A 66 -14.63 -7.34 -27.55
CA ILE A 66 -15.58 -7.58 -28.63
C ILE A 66 -15.40 -6.57 -29.77
N ASN A 67 -15.28 -5.28 -29.44
CA ASN A 67 -15.13 -4.20 -30.41
C ASN A 67 -13.82 -4.32 -31.19
N ASN A 68 -12.77 -4.85 -30.56
CA ASN A 68 -11.50 -5.10 -31.24
C ASN A 68 -11.57 -6.29 -32.24
N GLN A 69 -12.58 -7.16 -32.16
CA GLN A 69 -12.81 -8.28 -33.07
C GLN A 69 -13.69 -7.93 -34.27
N SER A 70 -14.00 -6.66 -34.52
CA SER A 70 -14.54 -6.09 -35.74
C SER A 70 -15.97 -6.51 -36.20
N ASN A 71 -16.96 -6.40 -35.32
CA ASN A 71 -18.36 -6.35 -35.78
C ASN A 71 -19.20 -5.47 -34.85
N GLU A 72 -19.21 -4.17 -35.10
CA GLU A 72 -19.83 -3.10 -34.28
C GLU A 72 -21.33 -3.29 -33.95
N ASN A 73 -22.02 -4.25 -34.52
CA ASN A 73 -23.46 -4.46 -34.31
C ASN A 73 -23.86 -5.91 -34.00
N LYS A 74 -22.91 -6.79 -33.71
CA LYS A 74 -23.25 -8.19 -33.41
C LYS A 74 -23.61 -8.35 -31.93
N LYS A 75 -24.82 -8.82 -31.64
CA LYS A 75 -25.19 -9.30 -30.31
C LYS A 75 -24.65 -10.72 -30.13
N TYR A 76 -23.82 -10.92 -29.10
CA TYR A 76 -23.25 -12.22 -28.76
C TYR A 76 -24.08 -12.91 -27.69
N SER A 77 -24.30 -14.21 -27.84
CA SER A 77 -24.82 -15.04 -26.76
C SER A 77 -23.77 -15.25 -25.67
N GLY A 78 -24.19 -15.60 -24.46
CA GLY A 78 -23.25 -15.90 -23.37
C GLY A 78 -22.27 -17.03 -23.69
N LYS A 79 -22.64 -17.99 -24.55
CA LYS A 79 -21.77 -19.05 -25.04
C LYS A 79 -20.69 -18.49 -25.98
N GLU A 80 -21.09 -17.70 -26.99
CA GLU A 80 -20.13 -17.05 -27.89
C GLU A 80 -19.15 -16.15 -27.16
N LEU A 81 -19.61 -15.36 -26.16
CA LEU A 81 -18.73 -14.53 -25.32
C LEU A 81 -17.71 -15.38 -24.56
N ARG A 82 -18.19 -16.46 -23.95
CA ARG A 82 -17.29 -17.40 -23.24
C ARG A 82 -16.24 -17.98 -24.18
N ASP A 83 -16.65 -18.42 -25.35
CA ASP A 83 -15.73 -19.02 -26.35
C ASP A 83 -14.70 -17.97 -26.83
N ILE A 84 -15.10 -16.72 -27.03
CA ILE A 84 -14.19 -15.62 -27.37
C ILE A 84 -13.15 -15.42 -26.25
N LEU A 85 -13.60 -15.30 -24.99
CA LEU A 85 -12.72 -15.03 -23.85
C LEU A 85 -11.75 -16.18 -23.58
N TYR A 86 -12.20 -17.43 -23.66
CA TYR A 86 -11.35 -18.61 -23.45
C TYR A 86 -10.37 -18.88 -24.59
N ASN A 87 -10.63 -18.37 -25.80
CA ASN A 87 -9.72 -18.50 -26.94
C ASN A 87 -8.59 -17.45 -26.95
N LEU A 88 -8.69 -16.41 -26.10
CA LEU A 88 -7.61 -15.45 -25.91
C LEU A 88 -6.45 -16.10 -25.12
N SER A 89 -5.23 -15.88 -25.56
CA SER A 89 -4.07 -16.16 -24.72
C SER A 89 -4.04 -15.20 -23.52
N GLY A 90 -3.41 -15.61 -22.42
CA GLY A 90 -3.25 -14.72 -21.26
C GLY A 90 -2.57 -13.38 -21.61
N LYS A 91 -1.63 -13.38 -22.58
CA LYS A 91 -0.97 -12.17 -23.09
C LYS A 91 -1.95 -11.24 -23.81
N GLU A 92 -2.79 -11.77 -24.69
CA GLU A 92 -3.80 -10.98 -25.42
C GLU A 92 -4.84 -10.41 -24.46
N PHE A 93 -5.33 -11.22 -23.52
CA PHE A 93 -6.27 -10.76 -22.50
C PHE A 93 -5.66 -9.65 -21.64
N TYR A 94 -4.41 -9.82 -21.19
CA TYR A 94 -3.72 -8.83 -20.35
C TYR A 94 -3.50 -7.49 -21.06
N GLN A 95 -3.36 -7.45 -22.38
CA GLN A 95 -3.21 -6.21 -23.15
C GLN A 95 -4.40 -5.25 -22.96
N PHE A 96 -5.61 -5.74 -22.68
CA PHE A 96 -6.77 -4.91 -22.40
C PHE A 96 -6.67 -4.20 -21.06
N TYR A 97 -5.76 -4.61 -20.19
CA TYR A 97 -5.41 -3.98 -18.92
C TYR A 97 -4.08 -3.22 -18.96
N ALA A 98 -3.11 -3.69 -19.76
CA ALA A 98 -1.74 -3.15 -19.77
C ALA A 98 -1.59 -1.81 -20.51
N ASN A 99 -2.49 -1.49 -21.45
CA ASN A 99 -2.47 -0.23 -22.21
C ASN A 99 -3.10 0.94 -21.45
N ARG A 100 -3.09 0.91 -20.14
CA ARG A 100 -3.68 1.91 -19.28
C ARG A 100 -2.61 2.79 -18.67
N GLU A 101 -2.95 4.06 -18.52
CA GLU A 101 -2.07 5.05 -17.92
C GLU A 101 -1.90 4.85 -16.40
N SER A 102 -2.79 4.08 -15.75
CA SER A 102 -2.68 3.76 -14.33
C SER A 102 -3.11 2.32 -14.00
N PHE A 103 -2.40 1.68 -13.04
CA PHE A 103 -2.77 0.37 -12.47
C PHE A 103 -3.98 0.44 -11.52
N GLU A 104 -4.46 1.62 -11.23
CA GLU A 104 -5.47 1.92 -10.21
C GLU A 104 -6.90 1.66 -10.66
N GLU A 105 -7.08 1.32 -11.92
CA GLU A 105 -8.38 1.10 -12.54
C GLU A 105 -8.85 -0.36 -12.48
N LEU A 106 -8.10 -1.25 -11.84
CA LEU A 106 -8.49 -2.65 -11.69
C LEU A 106 -9.27 -2.85 -10.39
N PRO A 107 -10.49 -3.44 -10.43
CA PRO A 107 -11.19 -3.83 -9.24
C PRO A 107 -10.39 -4.92 -8.51
N LEU A 108 -9.78 -4.58 -7.39
CA LEU A 108 -8.93 -5.50 -6.63
C LEU A 108 -9.77 -6.49 -5.81
N LEU A 109 -10.79 -6.02 -5.11
CA LEU A 109 -11.69 -6.83 -4.28
C LEU A 109 -13.14 -6.41 -4.48
N THR A 110 -14.03 -7.40 -4.47
CA THR A 110 -15.46 -7.21 -4.68
C THR A 110 -16.24 -7.61 -3.43
N ASN A 111 -17.19 -6.79 -3.04
CA ASN A 111 -18.11 -7.03 -1.93
C ASN A 111 -19.17 -8.06 -2.37
N ASP A 112 -18.76 -9.32 -2.54
CA ASP A 112 -19.57 -10.42 -3.10
C ASP A 112 -20.56 -11.03 -2.10
N GLY A 113 -20.45 -10.67 -0.82
CA GLY A 113 -21.26 -11.23 0.27
C GLY A 113 -20.84 -12.63 0.68
N LEU A 114 -19.82 -13.22 0.04
CA LEU A 114 -19.30 -14.56 0.33
C LEU A 114 -17.93 -14.50 1.04
N VAL A 115 -16.96 -13.85 0.40
CA VAL A 115 -15.63 -13.62 0.97
C VAL A 115 -15.61 -12.29 1.70
N ILE A 116 -16.04 -11.23 1.02
CA ILE A 116 -16.16 -9.90 1.63
C ILE A 116 -17.64 -9.57 1.81
N PRO A 117 -18.08 -9.19 3.03
CA PRO A 117 -19.46 -8.78 3.27
C PRO A 117 -19.90 -7.67 2.32
N GLN A 118 -21.20 -7.64 1.96
CA GLN A 118 -21.75 -6.64 1.02
C GLN A 118 -21.59 -5.19 1.48
N ILE A 119 -21.42 -4.96 2.79
CA ILE A 119 -21.17 -3.62 3.35
C ILE A 119 -19.76 -3.10 3.03
N GLY A 120 -18.89 -3.91 2.44
CA GLY A 120 -17.51 -3.57 2.11
C GLY A 120 -16.50 -3.93 3.20
N LEU A 121 -15.23 -4.02 2.79
CA LEU A 121 -14.14 -4.45 3.68
C LEU A 121 -13.96 -3.49 4.86
N LYS A 122 -13.87 -2.17 4.58
CA LYS A 122 -13.63 -1.15 5.61
C LYS A 122 -14.69 -1.20 6.71
N ASP A 123 -15.96 -1.23 6.34
CA ASP A 123 -17.08 -1.21 7.29
C ASP A 123 -17.19 -2.53 8.04
N ALA A 124 -16.94 -3.66 7.37
CA ALA A 124 -16.98 -4.98 7.98
C ALA A 124 -15.93 -5.16 9.10
N LEU A 125 -14.73 -4.53 8.98
CA LEU A 125 -13.70 -4.57 10.01
C LEU A 125 -14.13 -3.95 11.33
N SER A 126 -15.12 -3.03 11.33
CA SER A 126 -15.68 -2.41 12.54
C SER A 126 -16.83 -3.19 13.18
N LYS A 127 -17.29 -4.28 12.56
CA LYS A 127 -18.48 -5.03 12.96
C LYS A 127 -18.12 -6.40 13.50
N LYS A 128 -18.37 -6.60 14.79
CA LYS A 128 -18.04 -7.87 15.49
C LYS A 128 -18.64 -9.11 14.84
N GLU A 129 -19.83 -9.01 14.25
CA GLU A 129 -20.53 -10.12 13.59
C GLU A 129 -19.82 -10.66 12.35
N TYR A 130 -19.05 -9.82 11.65
CA TYR A 130 -18.25 -10.23 10.49
C TYR A 130 -16.83 -10.67 10.89
N LEU A 131 -16.33 -10.19 12.01
CA LEU A 131 -14.91 -10.28 12.35
C LEU A 131 -14.48 -11.66 12.87
N ASN A 132 -13.40 -12.17 12.31
CA ASN A 132 -12.59 -13.24 12.91
C ASN A 132 -11.62 -12.58 13.91
N VAL A 133 -12.03 -12.50 15.18
CA VAL A 133 -11.24 -11.83 16.23
C VAL A 133 -10.00 -12.66 16.56
N VAL A 134 -8.85 -12.21 16.11
CA VAL A 134 -7.55 -12.83 16.37
C VAL A 134 -6.50 -11.74 16.65
N PRO A 135 -5.42 -12.05 17.39
CA PRO A 135 -4.29 -11.12 17.51
C PRO A 135 -3.83 -10.65 16.13
N THR A 136 -3.66 -9.33 15.97
CA THR A 136 -3.37 -8.73 14.67
C THR A 136 -2.24 -7.71 14.80
N ILE A 137 -1.26 -7.80 13.89
CA ILE A 137 -0.28 -6.74 13.61
C ILE A 137 -0.71 -6.04 12.33
N ALA A 138 -0.68 -4.71 12.30
CA ALA A 138 -0.71 -3.93 11.07
C ALA A 138 0.39 -2.86 11.09
N GLY A 139 1.00 -2.60 9.96
CA GLY A 139 2.05 -1.60 9.86
C GLY A 139 2.28 -1.12 8.45
N SER A 140 3.09 -0.08 8.34
CA SER A 140 3.48 0.53 7.07
C SER A 140 4.97 0.86 7.07
N THR A 141 5.49 1.20 5.91
CA THR A 141 6.80 1.81 5.79
C THR A 141 6.72 3.34 5.92
N ARG A 142 7.85 4.00 6.24
CA ARG A 142 7.88 5.46 6.36
C ARG A 142 7.72 6.17 5.03
N ASP A 143 8.27 5.59 3.99
CA ASP A 143 8.39 6.18 2.67
C ASP A 143 7.64 5.33 1.61
N GLU A 144 6.41 4.89 1.93
CA GLU A 144 5.60 3.95 1.13
C GLU A 144 5.66 4.22 -0.37
N VAL A 145 5.46 5.47 -0.77
CA VAL A 145 5.25 5.79 -2.18
C VAL A 145 6.53 6.11 -2.95
N LYS A 146 7.68 6.22 -2.30
CA LYS A 146 8.95 6.54 -2.99
C LYS A 146 9.26 5.61 -4.14
N ILE A 147 8.93 4.33 -4.03
CA ILE A 147 9.19 3.38 -5.10
C ILE A 147 8.49 3.76 -6.41
N TRP A 148 7.23 4.20 -6.34
CA TRP A 148 6.49 4.64 -7.54
C TRP A 148 6.97 6.00 -8.03
N LEU A 149 7.26 6.94 -7.12
CA LEU A 149 7.81 8.24 -7.49
C LEU A 149 9.17 8.10 -8.19
N ALA A 150 9.98 7.13 -7.77
CA ALA A 150 11.29 6.83 -8.35
C ALA A 150 11.22 6.31 -9.80
N PHE A 151 10.08 5.80 -10.23
CA PHE A 151 9.84 5.38 -11.62
C PHE A 151 9.02 6.38 -12.44
N SER A 152 8.61 7.49 -11.83
CA SER A 152 7.86 8.54 -12.51
C SER A 152 8.78 9.49 -13.26
N GLU A 153 8.55 9.64 -14.56
CA GLU A 153 9.27 10.63 -15.39
C GLU A 153 9.03 12.08 -14.92
N TYR A 154 7.99 12.31 -14.13
CA TYR A 154 7.76 13.60 -13.51
C TYR A 154 8.88 13.98 -12.55
N PHE A 155 9.30 13.05 -11.69
CA PHE A 155 10.31 13.29 -10.66
C PHE A 155 11.72 12.89 -11.06
N VAL A 156 11.89 11.97 -12.00
CA VAL A 156 13.17 11.32 -12.29
C VAL A 156 13.57 11.50 -13.74
N THR A 157 14.86 11.81 -13.95
CA THR A 157 15.49 11.75 -15.27
C THR A 157 16.59 10.69 -15.25
N LEU A 158 16.67 9.91 -16.32
CA LEU A 158 17.73 8.93 -16.51
C LEU A 158 18.80 9.53 -17.44
N ASP A 159 19.98 9.80 -16.89
CA ASP A 159 21.11 10.33 -17.65
C ASP A 159 22.05 9.18 -18.05
N SER A 160 22.07 8.87 -19.34
CA SER A 160 22.93 7.83 -19.93
C SER A 160 24.31 8.33 -20.32
N SER A 161 24.60 9.64 -20.23
CA SER A 161 25.83 10.25 -20.74
C SER A 161 27.09 9.85 -19.94
N VAL A 162 26.92 9.56 -18.63
CA VAL A 162 28.05 9.30 -17.72
C VAL A 162 28.28 7.79 -17.48
N SER A 163 27.26 6.95 -17.68
CA SER A 163 27.26 5.55 -17.25
C SER A 163 27.73 4.56 -18.32
N GLY A 164 27.73 4.95 -19.59
CA GLY A 164 28.13 4.06 -20.69
C GLY A 164 29.56 3.49 -20.59
N TYR A 165 30.39 4.10 -19.74
CA TYR A 165 31.79 3.66 -19.55
C TYR A 165 31.98 2.55 -18.52
N PHE A 166 31.05 2.39 -17.54
CA PHE A 166 31.30 1.46 -16.42
C PHE A 166 30.29 0.32 -16.25
N PHE A 167 28.97 0.50 -16.51
CA PHE A 167 27.99 -0.54 -16.18
C PHE A 167 26.74 -0.58 -17.08
N ASN A 168 26.62 0.18 -18.13
CA ASN A 168 25.39 0.34 -18.93
C ASN A 168 24.14 0.72 -18.12
N LEU A 169 24.30 1.35 -16.95
CA LEU A 169 23.21 1.78 -16.10
C LEU A 169 23.10 3.30 -16.13
N PRO A 170 21.95 3.88 -16.47
CA PRO A 170 21.75 5.31 -16.45
C PRO A 170 21.85 5.87 -15.03
N LYS A 171 22.37 7.09 -14.90
CA LYS A 171 22.34 7.82 -13.64
C LYS A 171 20.93 8.31 -13.37
N VAL A 172 20.43 8.02 -12.18
CA VAL A 172 19.12 8.50 -11.71
C VAL A 172 19.29 9.88 -11.09
N ILE A 173 18.59 10.88 -11.62
CA ILE A 173 18.62 12.26 -11.15
C ILE A 173 17.20 12.67 -10.74
N LEU A 174 17.02 13.11 -9.50
CA LEU A 174 15.80 13.76 -9.06
C LEU A 174 15.74 15.18 -9.65
N LYS A 175 14.65 15.51 -10.32
CA LYS A 175 14.42 16.83 -10.94
C LYS A 175 14.10 17.90 -9.90
N ASP A 176 13.25 17.52 -8.93
CA ASP A 176 12.84 18.35 -7.81
C ASP A 176 12.79 17.47 -6.55
N GLU A 177 13.78 17.63 -5.68
CA GLU A 177 13.89 16.85 -4.44
C GLU A 177 12.85 17.29 -3.42
N ASP A 178 12.51 18.58 -3.37
CA ASP A 178 11.56 19.13 -2.40
C ASP A 178 10.12 18.65 -2.71
N ALA A 179 9.72 18.74 -3.98
CA ALA A 179 8.43 18.20 -4.42
C ALA A 179 8.36 16.67 -4.24
N PHE A 180 9.44 15.94 -4.59
CA PHE A 180 9.52 14.48 -4.40
C PHE A 180 9.30 14.07 -2.93
N GLU A 181 9.97 14.74 -1.99
CA GLU A 181 9.82 14.48 -0.56
C GLU A 181 8.45 14.92 -0.03
N ALA A 182 7.87 16.00 -0.56
CA ALA A 182 6.52 16.41 -0.19
C ALA A 182 5.46 15.39 -0.63
N PHE A 183 5.50 14.93 -1.89
CA PHE A 183 4.62 13.85 -2.38
C PHE A 183 4.77 12.58 -1.52
N ASN A 184 6.01 12.20 -1.21
CA ASN A 184 6.27 11.06 -0.34
C ASN A 184 5.64 11.27 1.05
N TYR A 185 5.88 12.41 1.68
CA TYR A 185 5.41 12.69 3.04
C TYR A 185 3.88 12.57 3.13
N TYR A 186 3.16 13.28 2.29
CA TYR A 186 1.70 13.31 2.37
C TYR A 186 1.07 11.97 2.05
N ARG A 187 1.48 11.34 0.95
CA ARG A 187 0.91 10.07 0.51
C ARG A 187 1.26 8.90 1.41
N SER A 188 2.50 8.83 1.92
CA SER A 188 2.91 7.76 2.83
C SER A 188 2.21 7.88 4.19
N ASN A 189 2.01 9.10 4.71
CA ASN A 189 1.23 9.29 5.91
C ASN A 189 -0.26 9.00 5.69
N ALA A 190 -0.83 9.35 4.54
CA ALA A 190 -2.19 8.96 4.18
C ALA A 190 -2.34 7.43 4.12
N TRP A 191 -1.35 6.73 3.57
CA TRP A 191 -1.32 5.25 3.60
C TRP A 191 -1.31 4.72 5.03
N LYS A 192 -0.44 5.23 5.89
CA LYS A 192 -0.42 4.84 7.32
C LYS A 192 -1.77 5.05 7.99
N ILE A 193 -2.42 6.20 7.75
CA ILE A 193 -3.74 6.49 8.33
C ILE A 193 -4.77 5.49 7.81
N ARG A 194 -4.91 5.37 6.49
CA ARG A 194 -6.01 4.63 5.85
C ARG A 194 -5.77 3.11 5.83
N GLY A 195 -4.51 2.68 5.69
CA GLY A 195 -4.13 1.27 5.59
C GLY A 195 -3.73 0.62 6.93
N VAL A 196 -3.44 1.42 7.97
CA VAL A 196 -3.00 0.89 9.27
C VAL A 196 -3.86 1.39 10.42
N ASN A 197 -3.92 2.73 10.64
CA ASN A 197 -4.59 3.28 11.81
C ASN A 197 -6.11 3.03 11.76
N GLU A 198 -6.77 3.34 10.63
CA GLU A 198 -8.22 3.10 10.47
C GLU A 198 -8.60 1.62 10.62
N PRO A 199 -7.92 0.65 9.98
CA PRO A 199 -8.17 -0.76 10.23
C PRO A 199 -7.99 -1.19 11.67
N LEU A 200 -6.90 -0.77 12.34
CA LEU A 200 -6.67 -1.12 13.74
C LEU A 200 -7.72 -0.52 14.67
N ASN A 201 -8.15 0.74 14.41
CA ASN A 201 -9.24 1.36 15.15
C ASN A 201 -10.56 0.61 14.95
N SER A 202 -10.86 0.22 13.71
CA SER A 202 -12.04 -0.58 13.39
C SER A 202 -12.04 -1.93 14.13
N LEU A 203 -10.91 -2.63 14.11
CA LEU A 203 -10.72 -3.88 14.84
C LEU A 203 -10.88 -3.70 16.37
N ALA A 204 -10.34 -2.61 16.93
CA ALA A 204 -10.49 -2.28 18.35
C ALA A 204 -11.96 -2.01 18.70
N MET A 205 -12.68 -1.24 17.88
CA MET A 205 -14.11 -0.96 18.04
C MET A 205 -14.95 -2.24 17.98
N ALA A 206 -14.57 -3.21 17.15
CA ALA A 206 -15.20 -4.52 17.07
C ALA A 206 -14.84 -5.45 18.25
N GLY A 207 -14.01 -5.00 19.22
CA GLY A 207 -13.67 -5.70 20.44
C GLY A 207 -12.36 -6.51 20.39
N ASN A 208 -11.50 -6.30 19.39
CA ASN A 208 -10.18 -6.91 19.37
C ASN A 208 -9.20 -6.11 20.23
N SER A 209 -8.73 -6.67 21.34
CA SER A 209 -7.81 -6.03 22.28
C SER A 209 -6.34 -6.45 22.08
N HIS A 210 -6.04 -7.33 21.13
CA HIS A 210 -4.69 -7.82 20.89
C HIS A 210 -4.16 -7.30 19.54
N LEU A 211 -3.99 -6.00 19.49
CA LEU A 211 -3.55 -5.27 18.32
C LEU A 211 -2.14 -4.70 18.52
N PHE A 212 -1.35 -4.71 17.47
CA PHE A 212 0.00 -4.17 17.46
C PHE A 212 0.23 -3.38 16.18
N SER A 213 1.02 -2.29 16.26
CA SER A 213 1.35 -1.49 15.10
C SER A 213 2.85 -1.28 14.94
N TYR A 214 3.32 -1.15 13.71
CA TYR A 214 4.71 -0.77 13.41
C TYR A 214 4.78 0.29 12.32
N ARG A 215 5.93 1.01 12.31
CA ARG A 215 6.41 1.74 11.15
C ARG A 215 7.86 1.31 10.87
N PHE A 216 8.09 0.92 9.62
CA PHE A 216 9.43 0.55 9.16
C PHE A 216 10.16 1.80 8.66
N ASP A 217 11.26 2.17 9.33
CA ASP A 217 12.03 3.40 9.07
C ASP A 217 13.46 3.13 8.57
N TRP A 218 13.88 1.86 8.48
CA TRP A 218 15.24 1.53 8.09
C TRP A 218 15.51 1.93 6.63
N ASP A 219 16.54 2.75 6.42
CA ASP A 219 16.91 3.35 5.14
C ASP A 219 18.44 3.40 4.93
N ASP A 220 19.20 2.56 5.60
CA ASP A 220 20.67 2.58 5.53
C ASP A 220 21.22 2.02 4.18
N HIS A 221 20.53 2.33 3.09
CA HIS A 221 20.98 2.06 1.72
C HIS A 221 22.24 2.85 1.40
N ARG A 222 23.10 2.29 0.55
CA ARG A 222 24.30 2.96 0.09
C ARG A 222 24.04 3.79 -1.15
N LYS A 223 24.83 4.86 -1.27
CA LYS A 223 24.95 5.60 -2.52
C LYS A 223 25.82 4.79 -3.48
N PHE A 224 25.37 4.65 -4.70
CA PHE A 224 26.13 4.16 -5.84
C PHE A 224 26.43 5.30 -6.82
N ILE A 225 27.41 5.11 -7.72
CA ILE A 225 27.79 6.16 -8.69
C ILE A 225 26.59 6.68 -9.49
N VAL A 226 25.66 5.79 -9.83
CA VAL A 226 24.48 6.09 -10.67
C VAL A 226 23.23 6.45 -9.89
N ALA A 227 23.17 6.18 -8.57
CA ALA A 227 21.96 6.41 -7.79
C ALA A 227 22.26 6.59 -6.29
N ASP A 228 21.55 7.49 -5.65
CA ASP A 228 21.47 7.60 -4.19
C ASP A 228 20.24 6.82 -3.71
N PHE A 229 20.42 5.53 -3.44
CA PHE A 229 19.31 4.64 -3.09
C PHE A 229 18.58 5.08 -1.82
N LYS A 230 19.26 5.71 -0.87
CA LYS A 230 18.64 6.26 0.33
C LYS A 230 17.66 7.39 -0.01
N LYS A 231 18.04 8.30 -0.89
CA LYS A 231 17.16 9.41 -1.32
C LYS A 231 15.98 8.90 -2.14
N ILE A 232 16.27 8.00 -3.08
CA ILE A 232 15.31 7.54 -4.10
C ILE A 232 14.26 6.60 -3.50
N PHE A 233 14.67 5.68 -2.64
CA PHE A 233 13.78 4.64 -2.10
C PHE A 233 13.46 4.82 -0.62
N GLY A 234 14.39 5.37 0.18
CA GLY A 234 14.19 5.49 1.63
C GLY A 234 13.79 4.18 2.29
N ALA A 235 12.92 4.24 3.27
CA ALA A 235 12.22 3.09 3.83
C ALA A 235 10.92 2.87 3.00
N GLY A 236 11.06 2.49 1.73
CA GLY A 236 9.96 2.41 0.77
C GLY A 236 9.15 1.12 0.88
N HIS A 237 8.06 1.08 0.11
CA HIS A 237 7.14 -0.06 0.06
C HIS A 237 7.85 -1.39 -0.25
N ALA A 238 7.51 -2.43 0.49
CA ALA A 238 8.06 -3.78 0.38
C ALA A 238 9.56 -3.93 0.73
N LEU A 239 10.26 -2.83 1.08
CA LEU A 239 11.68 -2.89 1.39
C LEU A 239 12.00 -3.51 2.76
N GLU A 240 11.01 -3.76 3.60
CA GLU A 240 11.17 -4.52 4.83
C GLU A 240 11.23 -6.04 4.60
N ILE A 241 10.70 -6.55 3.48
CA ILE A 241 10.64 -7.99 3.19
C ILE A 241 12.02 -8.66 3.18
N PRO A 242 13.06 -8.11 2.51
CA PRO A 242 14.40 -8.68 2.54
C PRO A 242 15.00 -8.77 3.94
N LEU A 243 14.72 -7.81 4.82
CA LEU A 243 15.17 -7.84 6.21
C LEU A 243 14.40 -8.87 7.04
N LEU A 244 13.08 -8.99 6.80
CA LEU A 244 12.24 -9.97 7.46
C LEU A 244 12.60 -11.40 7.07
N THR A 245 12.87 -11.65 5.79
CA THR A 245 13.21 -12.98 5.27
C THR A 245 14.69 -13.34 5.39
N GLY A 246 15.55 -12.34 5.62
CA GLY A 246 17.00 -12.50 5.58
C GLY A 246 17.57 -12.69 4.18
N ASN A 247 16.77 -12.42 3.14
CA ASN A 247 17.15 -12.61 1.75
C ASN A 247 17.11 -11.29 0.96
N ALA A 248 18.26 -10.61 0.90
CA ALA A 248 18.40 -9.35 0.17
C ALA A 248 18.31 -9.51 -1.38
N ASP A 249 18.50 -10.71 -1.90
CA ASP A 249 18.50 -10.96 -3.34
C ASP A 249 17.08 -10.90 -3.96
N LEU A 250 16.05 -10.81 -3.14
CA LEU A 250 14.67 -10.57 -3.58
C LEU A 250 14.48 -9.25 -4.36
N VAL A 251 15.38 -8.27 -4.17
CA VAL A 251 15.34 -6.96 -4.87
C VAL A 251 16.22 -6.90 -6.10
N GLY A 252 16.51 -8.02 -6.77
CA GLY A 252 17.20 -8.06 -8.06
C GLY A 252 18.64 -8.60 -8.02
N GLY A 253 19.10 -9.14 -6.89
CA GLY A 253 20.43 -9.77 -6.77
C GLY A 253 21.60 -8.80 -6.81
N PRO A 254 22.85 -9.31 -6.65
CA PRO A 254 24.06 -8.49 -6.75
C PRO A 254 24.27 -7.91 -8.17
N PRO A 255 24.80 -6.66 -8.31
CA PRO A 255 25.27 -5.81 -7.21
C PRO A 255 24.19 -4.98 -6.50
N VAL A 256 22.97 -4.89 -7.04
CA VAL A 256 21.90 -4.02 -6.53
C VAL A 256 21.57 -4.33 -5.07
N SER A 257 21.39 -5.61 -4.74
CA SER A 257 21.10 -6.04 -3.37
C SER A 257 22.18 -5.62 -2.36
N ASN A 258 23.46 -5.55 -2.76
CA ASN A 258 24.56 -5.13 -1.88
C ASN A 258 24.55 -3.62 -1.57
N PHE A 259 23.94 -2.80 -2.44
CA PHE A 259 23.77 -1.36 -2.21
C PHE A 259 22.48 -1.06 -1.48
N MET A 260 21.40 -1.77 -1.81
CA MET A 260 20.13 -1.65 -1.14
C MET A 260 20.17 -2.19 0.30
N TYR A 261 20.87 -3.31 0.52
CA TYR A 261 20.98 -3.96 1.84
C TYR A 261 22.45 -4.21 2.18
N PRO A 262 23.22 -3.15 2.45
CA PRO A 262 24.64 -3.29 2.78
C PRO A 262 24.82 -4.13 4.04
N LYS A 263 25.60 -5.18 3.93
CA LYS A 263 25.94 -6.03 5.07
C LYS A 263 26.66 -5.21 6.14
N GLY A 264 26.10 -5.19 7.35
CA GLY A 264 26.63 -4.42 8.47
C GLY A 264 25.76 -4.55 9.70
N PHE A 265 26.19 -3.90 10.79
CA PHE A 265 25.51 -4.00 12.08
C PHE A 265 24.05 -3.54 12.01
N SER A 266 23.78 -2.43 11.31
CA SER A 266 22.43 -1.88 11.16
C SER A 266 21.48 -2.87 10.49
N HIS A 267 21.86 -3.39 9.32
CA HIS A 267 21.11 -4.41 8.59
C HIS A 267 20.87 -5.66 9.44
N PHE A 268 21.94 -6.23 10.00
CA PHE A 268 21.85 -7.43 10.81
C PHE A 268 20.97 -7.23 12.06
N TYR A 269 21.11 -6.08 12.73
CA TYR A 269 20.34 -5.77 13.92
C TYR A 269 18.83 -5.66 13.60
N THR A 270 18.49 -4.90 12.55
CA THR A 270 17.09 -4.69 12.16
C THR A 270 16.45 -6.00 11.71
N SER A 271 17.11 -6.74 10.81
CA SER A 271 16.65 -8.04 10.34
C SER A 271 16.43 -9.04 11.49
N ARG A 272 17.39 -9.17 12.40
CA ARG A 272 17.25 -10.06 13.55
C ARG A 272 16.08 -9.71 14.47
N ASN A 273 15.84 -8.43 14.71
CA ASN A 273 14.70 -8.01 15.55
C ASN A 273 13.36 -8.22 14.83
N MET A 274 13.27 -7.92 13.54
CA MET A 274 12.06 -8.20 12.76
C MET A 274 11.74 -9.69 12.77
N MET A 275 12.69 -10.56 12.43
CA MET A 275 12.49 -12.01 12.48
C MET A 275 12.04 -12.47 13.87
N LYS A 276 12.66 -11.92 14.94
CA LYS A 276 12.29 -12.25 16.31
C LYS A 276 10.86 -11.84 16.63
N PHE A 277 10.47 -10.62 16.30
CA PHE A 277 9.12 -10.12 16.56
C PHE A 277 8.05 -10.93 15.81
N TRP A 278 8.23 -11.17 14.51
CA TRP A 278 7.29 -11.96 13.69
C TRP A 278 7.21 -13.41 14.18
N THR A 279 8.34 -14.03 14.51
CA THR A 279 8.37 -15.41 15.03
C THR A 279 7.71 -15.51 16.39
N ASN A 280 7.95 -14.56 17.30
CA ASN A 280 7.29 -14.53 18.60
C ASN A 280 5.79 -14.33 18.44
N PHE A 281 5.36 -13.40 17.61
CA PHE A 281 3.94 -13.19 17.34
C PHE A 281 3.29 -14.43 16.74
N ALA A 282 3.93 -15.07 15.77
CA ALA A 282 3.43 -16.31 15.19
C ALA A 282 3.29 -17.44 16.22
N LYS A 283 4.18 -17.53 17.19
CA LYS A 283 4.13 -18.55 18.28
C LYS A 283 3.16 -18.17 19.38
N TYR A 284 3.25 -16.93 19.88
CA TYR A 284 2.64 -16.56 21.18
C TYR A 284 1.50 -15.54 21.06
N GLY A 285 1.21 -15.00 19.88
CA GLY A 285 0.22 -13.94 19.67
C GLY A 285 0.65 -12.56 20.14
N LYS A 286 1.94 -12.41 20.51
CA LYS A 286 2.55 -11.12 20.91
C LYS A 286 3.99 -11.07 20.42
N PRO A 287 4.48 -9.89 19.94
CA PRO A 287 5.85 -9.74 19.44
C PRO A 287 6.91 -9.82 20.56
N GLY A 288 6.58 -9.35 21.76
CA GLY A 288 7.46 -9.36 22.93
C GLY A 288 8.57 -8.31 22.84
N TYR A 289 9.81 -8.72 23.16
CA TYR A 289 10.94 -7.82 23.35
C TYR A 289 11.98 -7.96 22.23
N SER A 290 12.59 -6.84 21.85
CA SER A 290 13.75 -6.78 20.95
C SER A 290 14.98 -7.44 21.58
N THR A 291 16.09 -7.50 20.85
CA THR A 291 17.39 -8.02 21.36
C THR A 291 18.04 -7.11 22.40
N ASN A 292 17.64 -5.84 22.49
CA ASN A 292 18.07 -4.88 23.50
C ASN A 292 16.95 -4.50 24.48
N ASN A 293 16.01 -5.42 24.68
CA ASN A 293 14.96 -5.36 25.70
C ASN A 293 13.96 -4.21 25.55
N ILE A 294 13.66 -3.78 24.30
CA ILE A 294 12.56 -2.86 24.02
C ILE A 294 11.31 -3.70 23.79
N GLU A 295 10.27 -3.46 24.55
CA GLU A 295 8.97 -4.11 24.40
C GLU A 295 8.21 -3.52 23.22
N TRP A 296 7.59 -4.37 22.38
CA TRP A 296 6.59 -3.93 21.44
C TRP A 296 5.22 -4.02 22.12
N GLU A 297 4.75 -2.85 22.54
CA GLU A 297 3.53 -2.70 23.31
C GLU A 297 2.28 -2.85 22.43
N LEU A 298 1.13 -3.07 23.07
CA LEU A 298 -0.17 -3.09 22.40
C LEU A 298 -0.46 -1.74 21.72
N TYR A 299 -1.13 -1.81 20.59
CA TYR A 299 -1.68 -0.64 19.94
C TYR A 299 -2.69 0.03 20.87
N ASN A 300 -2.52 1.30 21.06
CA ASN A 300 -3.40 2.11 21.88
C ASN A 300 -3.63 3.48 21.23
N LEU A 301 -4.84 3.97 21.35
CA LEU A 301 -5.18 5.38 21.16
C LEU A 301 -5.17 6.04 22.52
N ASP A 302 -4.26 7.00 22.73
CA ASP A 302 -4.23 7.78 23.96
C ASP A 302 -5.38 8.82 24.00
N GLU A 303 -5.50 9.52 25.12
CA GLU A 303 -6.51 10.58 25.31
C GLU A 303 -6.40 11.73 24.28
N LYS A 304 -5.26 11.85 23.59
CA LYS A 304 -5.00 12.83 22.52
C LYS A 304 -5.22 12.25 21.13
N ASN A 305 -5.82 11.05 21.03
CA ASN A 305 -5.98 10.27 19.81
C ASN A 305 -4.65 9.97 19.07
N SER A 306 -3.55 9.83 19.84
CA SER A 306 -2.27 9.42 19.28
C SER A 306 -2.21 7.90 19.15
N SER A 307 -1.92 7.43 17.94
CA SER A 307 -1.74 6.01 17.64
C SER A 307 -0.34 5.55 18.02
N SER A 308 -0.23 4.53 18.87
CA SER A 308 1.07 3.96 19.28
C SER A 308 1.58 2.93 18.26
N TYR A 309 2.88 2.91 18.01
CA TYR A 309 3.54 1.93 17.13
C TYR A 309 5.02 1.76 17.49
N ILE A 310 5.60 0.62 17.12
CA ILE A 310 7.05 0.45 17.20
C ILE A 310 7.72 0.97 15.91
N VAL A 311 8.82 1.71 16.06
CA VAL A 311 9.69 2.09 14.95
C VAL A 311 10.70 0.96 14.74
N LEU A 312 10.66 0.33 13.56
CA LEU A 312 11.59 -0.72 13.14
C LEU A 312 12.74 -0.10 12.36
N ASP A 313 13.86 0.09 13.01
CA ASP A 313 15.06 0.73 12.45
C ASP A 313 16.32 0.18 13.14
N LYS A 314 17.48 0.77 12.80
CA LYS A 314 18.74 0.49 13.46
C LYS A 314 18.67 0.70 14.98
N ARG A 315 19.61 0.07 15.69
CA ARG A 315 19.60 -0.07 17.15
C ARG A 315 19.24 1.21 17.93
N LYS A 316 19.81 2.35 17.53
CA LYS A 316 19.60 3.63 18.24
C LYS A 316 18.19 4.22 18.05
N ASN A 317 17.50 3.81 17.03
CA ASN A 317 16.19 4.35 16.62
C ASN A 317 15.03 3.38 16.89
N LEU A 318 15.32 2.09 17.13
CA LEU A 318 14.27 1.11 17.47
C LEU A 318 13.67 1.50 18.83
N LYS A 319 12.38 1.85 18.83
CA LYS A 319 11.66 2.32 20.03
C LYS A 319 10.16 2.29 19.81
N MET A 320 9.39 2.32 20.90
CA MET A 320 7.99 2.71 20.81
C MET A 320 7.87 4.21 20.49
N SER A 321 6.86 4.55 19.72
CA SER A 321 6.53 5.92 19.31
C SER A 321 5.01 6.08 19.19
N SER A 322 4.55 7.30 19.05
CA SER A 322 3.16 7.63 18.75
C SER A 322 3.07 8.91 17.95
N ASP A 323 2.00 9.05 17.17
CA ASP A 323 1.64 10.30 16.51
C ASP A 323 0.11 10.46 16.44
N ASN A 324 -0.32 11.67 16.20
CA ASN A 324 -1.73 12.03 16.06
C ASN A 324 -2.02 12.61 14.67
N ILE A 325 -1.33 12.10 13.66
CA ILE A 325 -1.54 12.50 12.27
C ILE A 325 -2.92 12.03 11.81
N THR A 326 -3.68 12.93 11.20
CA THR A 326 -5.00 12.66 10.62
C THR A 326 -5.06 13.21 9.20
N LEU A 327 -5.96 12.70 8.36
CA LEU A 327 -6.15 13.25 7.01
C LEU A 327 -6.43 14.75 7.02
N GLY A 328 -7.30 15.24 7.92
CA GLY A 328 -7.60 16.66 8.03
C GLY A 328 -6.39 17.52 8.45
N LYS A 329 -5.46 16.99 9.25
CA LYS A 329 -4.19 17.70 9.54
C LYS A 329 -3.31 17.74 8.30
N LEU A 330 -3.13 16.61 7.63
CA LEU A 330 -2.33 16.54 6.39
C LEU A 330 -2.89 17.48 5.31
N THR A 331 -4.21 17.54 5.16
CA THR A 331 -4.88 18.41 4.21
C THR A 331 -4.59 19.90 4.48
N LYS A 332 -4.59 20.31 5.75
CA LYS A 332 -4.26 21.69 6.15
C LYS A 332 -2.76 21.99 5.98
N GLU A 333 -1.89 21.04 6.32
CA GLU A 333 -0.44 21.17 6.09
C GLU A 333 -0.13 21.27 4.59
N LEU A 334 -0.78 20.44 3.76
CA LEU A 334 -0.63 20.47 2.30
C LEU A 334 -0.97 21.84 1.70
N TYR A 335 -2.04 22.48 2.19
CA TYR A 335 -2.45 23.80 1.69
C TYR A 335 -1.37 24.84 1.82
N ILE A 336 -0.64 24.87 2.93
CA ILE A 336 0.39 25.87 3.21
C ILE A 336 1.81 25.41 2.81
N ASP A 337 1.97 24.23 2.24
CA ASP A 337 3.29 23.71 1.87
C ASP A 337 3.81 24.42 0.60
N GLU A 338 4.88 25.18 0.75
CA GLU A 338 5.49 25.96 -0.35
C GLU A 338 6.37 25.11 -1.28
N ARG A 339 6.63 23.84 -0.95
CA ARG A 339 7.40 22.92 -1.81
C ARG A 339 6.61 22.46 -3.03
N LEU A 340 5.30 22.67 -3.05
CA LEU A 340 4.39 22.21 -4.09
C LEU A 340 3.66 23.38 -4.75
N SER A 341 3.52 23.33 -6.06
CA SER A 341 2.60 24.19 -6.81
C SER A 341 1.14 23.83 -6.48
N ASP A 342 0.20 24.72 -6.81
CA ASP A 342 -1.23 24.48 -6.55
C ASP A 342 -1.76 23.24 -7.27
N ILE A 343 -1.29 22.98 -8.49
CA ILE A 343 -1.64 21.76 -9.24
C ILE A 343 -1.12 20.51 -8.52
N GLU A 344 0.13 20.51 -8.10
CA GLU A 344 0.70 19.39 -7.35
C GLU A 344 -0.03 19.14 -6.03
N LYS A 345 -0.42 20.19 -5.32
CA LYS A 345 -1.25 20.06 -4.10
C LYS A 345 -2.57 19.36 -4.41
N CYS A 346 -3.23 19.71 -5.50
CA CYS A 346 -4.48 19.06 -5.90
C CYS A 346 -4.27 17.58 -6.27
N VAL A 347 -3.18 17.24 -6.97
CA VAL A 347 -2.82 15.85 -7.28
C VAL A 347 -2.55 15.06 -6.00
N VAL A 348 -1.76 15.62 -5.08
CA VAL A 348 -1.47 14.98 -3.79
C VAL A 348 -2.75 14.77 -2.98
N LEU A 349 -3.61 15.79 -2.90
CA LEU A 349 -4.90 15.72 -2.20
C LEU A 349 -5.78 14.61 -2.78
N TYR A 350 -5.92 14.57 -4.10
CA TYR A 350 -6.67 13.51 -4.78
C TYR A 350 -6.14 12.13 -4.39
N GLN A 351 -4.83 11.93 -4.48
CA GLN A 351 -4.20 10.65 -4.17
C GLN A 351 -4.29 10.26 -2.69
N MET A 352 -4.26 11.22 -1.77
CA MET A 352 -4.48 10.96 -0.34
C MET A 352 -5.90 10.44 -0.06
N LEU A 353 -6.88 10.93 -0.79
CA LEU A 353 -8.30 10.69 -0.53
C LEU A 353 -8.88 9.53 -1.36
N THR A 354 -8.19 9.08 -2.42
CA THR A 354 -8.71 8.02 -3.31
C THR A 354 -7.93 6.71 -3.21
N TYR A 355 -6.66 6.72 -2.76
CA TYR A 355 -5.85 5.51 -2.69
C TYR A 355 -5.89 4.86 -1.31
N VAL A 356 -5.56 3.54 -1.28
CA VAL A 356 -5.40 2.73 -0.05
C VAL A 356 -6.71 2.41 0.69
N GLY A 357 -7.78 3.09 0.36
CA GLY A 357 -9.12 2.87 0.88
C GLY A 357 -10.15 3.28 -0.15
N ASN A 358 -11.41 3.11 0.19
CA ASN A 358 -12.48 3.59 -0.66
C ASN A 358 -12.33 5.10 -0.92
N ASP A 359 -12.71 5.52 -2.11
CA ASP A 359 -12.69 6.92 -2.49
C ASP A 359 -13.55 7.76 -1.54
N ILE A 360 -12.92 8.75 -0.92
CA ILE A 360 -13.55 9.70 0.00
C ILE A 360 -13.26 11.15 -0.43
N TYR A 361 -12.96 11.36 -1.74
CA TYR A 361 -12.56 12.68 -2.22
C TYR A 361 -13.67 13.72 -2.01
N ASP A 362 -14.90 13.38 -2.31
CA ASP A 362 -16.04 14.31 -2.23
C ASP A 362 -16.34 14.74 -0.78
N GLU A 363 -16.06 13.86 0.20
CA GLU A 363 -16.18 14.21 1.63
C GLU A 363 -14.93 14.97 2.12
N GLY A 364 -13.74 14.49 1.76
CA GLY A 364 -12.47 15.01 2.28
C GLY A 364 -12.05 16.35 1.69
N ILE A 365 -12.47 16.68 0.47
CA ILE A 365 -12.15 17.95 -0.20
C ILE A 365 -12.66 19.16 0.60
N ASN A 366 -13.75 19.03 1.35
CA ASN A 366 -14.29 20.11 2.16
C ASN A 366 -13.36 20.57 3.30
N GLU A 367 -12.40 19.74 3.68
CA GLU A 367 -11.38 20.10 4.68
C GLU A 367 -10.18 20.85 4.07
N TYR A 368 -10.08 20.88 2.73
CA TYR A 368 -9.01 21.58 2.03
C TYR A 368 -9.38 23.06 1.81
N PRO A 369 -8.56 24.01 2.29
CA PRO A 369 -8.91 25.44 2.18
C PRO A 369 -8.74 26.01 0.77
N GLY A 370 -8.03 25.32 -0.13
CA GLY A 370 -7.84 25.70 -1.51
C GLY A 370 -8.97 25.22 -2.43
N ALA A 371 -8.86 25.54 -3.71
CA ALA A 371 -9.77 25.05 -4.74
C ALA A 371 -9.07 23.98 -5.58
N CYS A 372 -9.64 22.76 -5.59
CA CYS A 372 -9.21 21.69 -6.49
C CYS A 372 -10.44 21.14 -7.20
N ASP A 373 -10.37 21.00 -8.51
CA ASP A 373 -11.39 20.31 -9.29
C ASP A 373 -10.91 18.87 -9.55
N ARG A 374 -11.78 17.89 -9.29
CA ARG A 374 -11.50 16.48 -9.54
C ARG A 374 -11.25 16.17 -11.02
N ASN A 375 -11.80 17.00 -11.90
CA ASN A 375 -11.76 16.81 -13.35
C ASN A 375 -10.82 17.79 -14.06
N ALA A 376 -10.01 18.55 -13.33
CA ALA A 376 -9.08 19.52 -13.87
C ALA A 376 -7.72 18.94 -14.25
#